data_c3c30a1c802f471341468079eb70555e
#
_entry.id   c3c30a1c802f471341468079eb70555e
#
_cell.length_a   1.000
_cell.length_b   1.000
_cell.length_c   1.000
_cell.angle_alpha   90.00
_cell.angle_beta   90.00
_cell.angle_gamma   90.00
#
_symmetry.space_group_name_H-M   'P 1'
#
loop_
_entity.id
_entity.type
_entity.pdbx_description
1 polymer ?
#
loop_
_entity_poly.entity_id
_entity_poly.type
_entity_poly.pdbx_seq_one_letter_code
_entity_poly.pdbx_strand_id
1 'polypeptide(L)'
;MGIVGAGDEVVDVVDAEDRVVGTATRAEMRARRLRHRCTFVVVRSTAGEVLVHRRSELKDLWPGHWDLCAGGVVGAGEDWEPAARRELAEELGVTDATLEPLGTGTYEDPFVAEVARVWATVHDGPFTFTDDEVVEARFVTLEELADLLAAQPFVPDSRAIVLPLLR
;
A
#
# COMPACT_ATOMS: atom_id res chain seq x y z
N MET A 1 -25.03 5.51 -15.35
CA MET A 1 -24.32 5.10 -14.13
C MET A 1 -23.32 6.17 -13.76
N GLY A 2 -23.43 6.74 -12.59
CA GLY A 2 -22.44 7.70 -12.11
C GLY A 2 -21.09 7.02 -11.88
N ILE A 3 -19.99 7.69 -12.22
CA ILE A 3 -18.64 7.27 -11.85
C ILE A 3 -18.58 7.32 -10.32
N VAL A 4 -18.34 6.19 -9.67
CA VAL A 4 -18.13 6.14 -8.23
C VAL A 4 -16.80 6.85 -7.96
N GLY A 5 -16.82 7.98 -7.26
CA GLY A 5 -15.61 8.66 -6.83
C GLY A 5 -14.85 7.83 -5.80
N ALA A 6 -13.53 8.05 -5.68
CA ALA A 6 -12.70 7.31 -4.72
C ALA A 6 -13.23 7.39 -3.28
N GLY A 7 -13.84 8.52 -2.89
CA GLY A 7 -14.45 8.71 -1.57
C GLY A 7 -15.73 7.91 -1.35
N ASP A 8 -16.40 7.45 -2.41
CA ASP A 8 -17.66 6.71 -2.36
C ASP A 8 -17.45 5.20 -2.31
N GLU A 9 -16.23 4.71 -2.50
CA GLU A 9 -15.90 3.30 -2.33
C GLU A 9 -16.28 2.84 -0.93
N VAL A 10 -16.91 1.65 -0.84
CA VAL A 10 -17.29 1.05 0.43
C VAL A 10 -16.16 0.13 0.90
N VAL A 11 -15.82 0.27 2.17
CA VAL A 11 -14.79 -0.55 2.82
C VAL A 11 -15.38 -1.26 4.03
N ASP A 12 -14.81 -2.41 4.37
CA ASP A 12 -15.12 -3.08 5.63
C ASP A 12 -14.46 -2.34 6.79
N VAL A 13 -15.23 -2.11 7.85
CA VAL A 13 -14.72 -1.63 9.13
C VAL A 13 -14.48 -2.85 10.03
N VAL A 14 -13.30 -2.94 10.61
CA VAL A 14 -12.88 -4.09 11.41
C VAL A 14 -12.49 -3.69 12.83
N ASP A 15 -12.58 -4.64 13.75
CA ASP A 15 -12.06 -4.49 15.11
C ASP A 15 -10.55 -4.81 15.16
N ALA A 16 -9.96 -4.74 16.36
CA ALA A 16 -8.53 -4.99 16.55
C ALA A 16 -8.12 -6.42 16.22
N GLU A 17 -9.05 -7.36 16.18
CA GLU A 17 -8.83 -8.77 15.82
C GLU A 17 -9.18 -9.08 14.36
N ASP A 18 -9.32 -8.04 13.52
CA ASP A 18 -9.65 -8.16 12.09
C ASP A 18 -11.02 -8.78 11.82
N ARG A 19 -11.96 -8.62 12.74
CA ARG A 19 -13.36 -9.04 12.52
C ARG A 19 -14.16 -7.90 11.93
N VAL A 20 -14.94 -8.17 10.89
CA VAL A 20 -15.80 -7.16 10.27
C VAL A 20 -16.93 -6.78 11.23
N VAL A 21 -17.00 -5.51 11.58
CA VAL A 21 -18.03 -4.96 12.49
C VAL A 21 -18.99 -4.01 11.79
N GLY A 22 -18.76 -3.69 10.52
CA GLY A 22 -19.61 -2.83 9.73
C GLY A 22 -18.96 -2.47 8.41
N THR A 23 -19.55 -1.51 7.72
CA THR A 23 -19.01 -0.92 6.49
C THR A 23 -19.12 0.59 6.57
N ALA A 24 -18.29 1.27 5.80
CA ALA A 24 -18.33 2.73 5.64
C ALA A 24 -17.86 3.10 4.24
N THR A 25 -18.17 4.31 3.82
CA THR A 25 -17.48 4.84 2.64
C THR A 25 -16.02 5.16 2.98
N ARG A 26 -15.16 5.18 1.98
CA ARG A 26 -13.75 5.57 2.17
C ARG A 26 -13.64 6.98 2.78
N ALA A 27 -14.49 7.92 2.37
CA ALA A 27 -14.53 9.26 2.93
C ALA A 27 -14.87 9.25 4.42
N GLU A 28 -15.87 8.49 4.83
CA GLU A 28 -16.24 8.33 6.25
C GLU A 28 -15.13 7.63 7.04
N MET A 29 -14.54 6.60 6.47
CA MET A 29 -13.43 5.85 7.08
C MET A 29 -12.27 6.81 7.39
N ARG A 30 -11.92 7.69 6.45
CA ARG A 30 -10.87 8.71 6.66
C ARG A 30 -11.28 9.74 7.71
N ALA A 31 -12.47 10.33 7.57
CA ALA A 31 -12.95 11.38 8.45
C ALA A 31 -13.10 10.94 9.91
N ARG A 32 -13.52 9.69 10.14
CA ARG A 32 -13.76 9.11 11.46
C ARG A 32 -12.60 8.24 11.95
N ARG A 33 -11.53 8.10 11.17
CA ARG A 33 -10.37 7.26 11.50
C ARG A 33 -10.79 5.82 11.84
N LEU A 34 -11.66 5.23 11.03
CA LEU A 34 -12.15 3.88 11.26
C LEU A 34 -11.09 2.84 10.89
N ARG A 35 -10.98 1.78 11.70
CA ARG A 35 -10.06 0.68 11.40
C ARG A 35 -10.55 -0.09 10.18
N HIS A 36 -9.67 -0.28 9.22
CA HIS A 36 -9.94 -0.91 7.94
C HIS A 36 -8.79 -1.80 7.53
N ARG A 37 -8.96 -2.50 6.41
CA ARG A 37 -7.94 -3.40 5.86
C ARG A 37 -7.15 -2.71 4.77
N CYS A 38 -5.83 -2.90 4.83
CA CYS A 38 -4.90 -2.50 3.77
C CYS A 38 -4.07 -3.69 3.31
N THR A 39 -3.68 -3.67 2.04
CA THR A 39 -2.78 -4.67 1.48
C THR A 39 -1.56 -3.98 0.91
N PHE A 40 -0.38 -4.58 1.10
CA PHE A 40 0.90 -4.06 0.63
C PHE A 40 1.64 -5.13 -0.16
N VAL A 41 2.27 -4.72 -1.25
CA VAL A 41 3.09 -5.59 -2.09
C VAL A 41 4.50 -5.03 -2.20
N VAL A 42 5.46 -5.76 -1.65
CA VAL A 42 6.89 -5.47 -1.83
C VAL A 42 7.32 -6.05 -3.16
N VAL A 43 7.91 -5.22 -4.01
CA VAL A 43 8.49 -5.65 -5.29
C VAL A 43 10.01 -5.69 -5.16
N ARG A 44 10.59 -6.84 -5.46
CA ARG A 44 12.04 -7.02 -5.51
C ARG A 44 12.48 -7.27 -6.94
N SER A 45 13.68 -6.81 -7.28
CA SER A 45 14.32 -7.21 -8.52
C SER A 45 14.88 -8.64 -8.40
N THR A 46 15.25 -9.25 -9.53
CA THR A 46 15.97 -10.52 -9.52
C THR A 46 17.35 -10.42 -8.85
N ALA A 47 17.90 -9.19 -8.71
CA ALA A 47 19.13 -8.93 -7.96
C ALA A 47 18.89 -8.75 -6.44
N GLY A 48 17.62 -8.82 -5.97
CA GLY A 48 17.28 -8.68 -4.56
C GLY A 48 17.10 -7.25 -4.05
N GLU A 49 17.16 -6.26 -4.95
CA GLU A 49 16.88 -4.87 -4.61
C GLU A 49 15.39 -4.65 -4.38
N VAL A 50 15.04 -3.63 -3.60
CA VAL A 50 13.65 -3.28 -3.28
C VAL A 50 13.22 -2.10 -4.15
N LEU A 51 12.04 -2.20 -4.74
CA LEU A 51 11.43 -1.09 -5.45
C LEU A 51 10.85 -0.10 -4.44
N VAL A 52 11.32 1.14 -4.52
CA VAL A 52 10.75 2.27 -3.80
C VAL A 52 10.11 3.22 -4.81
N HIS A 53 9.03 3.88 -4.41
CA HIS A 53 8.38 4.86 -5.27
C HIS A 53 7.99 6.11 -4.49
N ARG A 54 7.81 7.21 -5.19
CA ARG A 54 7.37 8.48 -4.59
C ARG A 54 5.91 8.73 -4.96
N ARG A 55 5.12 9.03 -3.95
CA ARG A 55 3.70 9.34 -4.07
C ARG A 55 3.50 10.71 -4.70
N SER A 56 2.44 10.84 -5.48
CA SER A 56 1.99 12.12 -6.01
C SER A 56 1.67 13.12 -4.88
N GLU A 57 1.90 14.41 -5.15
CA GLU A 57 1.44 15.49 -4.27
C GLU A 57 -0.09 15.60 -4.19
N LEU A 58 -0.82 14.90 -5.06
CA LEU A 58 -2.29 14.86 -5.10
C LEU A 58 -2.91 13.84 -4.15
N LYS A 59 -2.10 13.03 -3.46
CA LYS A 59 -2.61 12.03 -2.51
C LYS A 59 -3.20 12.71 -1.28
N ASP A 60 -4.30 12.15 -0.76
CA ASP A 60 -4.98 12.62 0.44
C ASP A 60 -4.17 12.39 1.73
N LEU A 61 -3.38 11.31 1.78
CA LEU A 61 -2.46 10.99 2.86
C LEU A 61 -1.02 11.00 2.36
N TRP A 62 -0.16 11.64 3.14
CA TRP A 62 1.29 11.68 2.94
C TRP A 62 1.70 12.02 1.50
N PRO A 63 1.23 13.16 0.96
CA PRO A 63 1.62 13.57 -0.40
C PRO A 63 3.14 13.74 -0.52
N GLY A 64 3.70 13.33 -1.65
CA GLY A 64 5.12 13.46 -1.94
C GLY A 64 6.06 12.55 -1.15
N HIS A 65 5.54 11.73 -0.22
CA HIS A 65 6.35 10.77 0.55
C HIS A 65 6.78 9.60 -0.33
N TRP A 66 7.93 9.03 0.03
CA TRP A 66 8.38 7.75 -0.51
C TRP A 66 7.67 6.60 0.15
N ASP A 67 7.54 5.48 -0.55
CA ASP A 67 6.91 4.26 -0.07
C ASP A 67 7.75 3.03 -0.43
N LEU A 68 7.67 2.00 0.40
CA LEU A 68 8.40 0.75 0.30
C LEU A 68 7.65 -0.33 -0.50
N CYS A 69 6.40 -0.08 -0.81
CA CYS A 69 5.52 -1.08 -1.40
C CYS A 69 4.39 -0.41 -2.18
N ALA A 70 3.82 -1.13 -3.13
CA ALA A 70 2.52 -0.78 -3.69
C ALA A 70 1.42 -1.25 -2.73
N GLY A 71 0.29 -0.57 -2.71
CA GLY A 71 -0.82 -1.01 -1.89
C GLY A 71 -1.92 0.01 -1.71
N GLY A 72 -2.91 -0.37 -0.96
CA GLY A 72 -4.05 0.46 -0.68
C GLY A 72 -5.13 -0.26 0.11
N VAL A 73 -6.27 0.39 0.21
CA VAL A 73 -7.42 -0.07 0.98
C VAL A 73 -8.09 -1.26 0.29
N VAL A 74 -8.42 -2.28 1.07
CA VAL A 74 -9.22 -3.42 0.62
C VAL A 74 -10.69 -3.03 0.63
N GLY A 75 -11.38 -3.23 -0.49
CA GLY A 75 -12.81 -2.93 -0.61
C GLY A 75 -13.68 -3.88 0.21
N ALA A 76 -14.91 -3.44 0.51
CA ALA A 76 -15.87 -4.28 1.25
C ALA A 76 -16.16 -5.57 0.47
N GLY A 77 -16.01 -6.71 1.16
CA GLY A 77 -16.19 -8.03 0.56
C GLY A 77 -15.10 -8.48 -0.40
N GLU A 78 -14.09 -7.67 -0.62
CA GLU A 78 -12.92 -8.01 -1.45
C GLU A 78 -11.96 -8.91 -0.65
N ASP A 79 -11.47 -9.98 -1.27
CA ASP A 79 -10.43 -10.80 -0.66
C ASP A 79 -9.06 -10.11 -0.70
N TRP A 80 -8.17 -10.50 0.21
CA TRP A 80 -6.86 -9.87 0.39
C TRP A 80 -5.96 -9.95 -0.85
N GLU A 81 -5.80 -11.14 -1.43
CA GLU A 81 -4.92 -11.31 -2.58
C GLU A 81 -5.43 -10.61 -3.84
N PRO A 82 -6.73 -10.70 -4.22
CA PRO A 82 -7.27 -9.91 -5.32
C PRO A 82 -7.06 -8.40 -5.13
N ALA A 83 -7.22 -7.89 -3.91
CA ALA A 83 -6.95 -6.48 -3.61
C ALA A 83 -5.47 -6.13 -3.83
N ALA A 84 -4.56 -6.99 -3.39
CA ALA A 84 -3.12 -6.79 -3.60
C ALA A 84 -2.77 -6.75 -5.09
N ARG A 85 -3.34 -7.66 -5.89
CA ARG A 85 -3.13 -7.69 -7.35
C ARG A 85 -3.69 -6.45 -8.04
N ARG A 86 -4.85 -5.99 -7.61
CA ARG A 86 -5.49 -4.78 -8.14
C ARG A 86 -4.62 -3.55 -7.88
N GLU A 87 -4.14 -3.37 -6.65
CA GLU A 87 -3.28 -2.25 -6.29
C GLU A 87 -1.94 -2.27 -7.05
N LEU A 88 -1.34 -3.45 -7.19
CA LEU A 88 -0.09 -3.60 -7.94
C LEU A 88 -0.28 -3.22 -9.42
N ALA A 89 -1.40 -3.61 -10.02
CA ALA A 89 -1.73 -3.26 -11.40
C ALA A 89 -2.00 -1.75 -11.54
N GLU A 90 -2.77 -1.17 -10.62
CA GLU A 90 -3.12 0.25 -10.66
C GLU A 90 -1.91 1.16 -10.45
N GLU A 91 -1.05 0.86 -9.48
CA GLU A 91 0.08 1.72 -9.14
C GLU A 91 1.31 1.50 -10.03
N LEU A 92 1.61 0.27 -10.41
CA LEU A 92 2.85 -0.08 -11.10
C LEU A 92 2.65 -0.72 -12.47
N GLY A 93 1.41 -0.99 -12.86
CA GLY A 93 1.12 -1.63 -14.15
C GLY A 93 1.54 -3.09 -14.24
N VAL A 94 1.72 -3.77 -13.12
CA VAL A 94 2.11 -5.18 -13.08
C VAL A 94 0.89 -6.06 -12.95
N THR A 95 0.68 -6.97 -13.92
CA THR A 95 -0.50 -7.83 -13.99
C THR A 95 -0.18 -9.33 -13.99
N ASP A 96 1.09 -9.70 -14.11
CA ASP A 96 1.57 -11.08 -14.27
C ASP A 96 2.40 -11.58 -13.08
N ALA A 97 2.29 -10.90 -11.93
CA ALA A 97 3.10 -11.21 -10.76
C ALA A 97 2.59 -12.44 -10.00
N THR A 98 3.52 -13.23 -9.48
CA THR A 98 3.25 -14.22 -8.45
C THR A 98 3.42 -13.55 -7.09
N LEU A 99 2.37 -13.57 -6.26
CA LEU A 99 2.38 -13.00 -4.93
C LEU A 99 2.62 -14.08 -3.88
N GLU A 100 3.59 -13.84 -3.01
CA GLU A 100 3.86 -14.70 -1.86
C GLU A 100 3.57 -13.94 -0.56
N PRO A 101 2.85 -14.56 0.41
CA PRO A 101 2.63 -13.91 1.71
C PRO A 101 3.96 -13.63 2.40
N LEU A 102 4.16 -12.39 2.84
CA LEU A 102 5.38 -11.97 3.55
C LEU A 102 5.13 -11.76 5.04
N GLY A 103 3.97 -11.26 5.42
CA GLY A 103 3.63 -11.02 6.82
C GLY A 103 2.33 -10.24 6.98
N THR A 104 2.04 -9.90 8.23
CA THR A 104 0.89 -9.10 8.63
C THR A 104 1.32 -8.04 9.64
N GLY A 105 0.50 -7.03 9.81
CA GLY A 105 0.76 -6.01 10.82
C GLY A 105 -0.44 -5.13 11.08
N THR A 106 -0.31 -4.26 12.07
CA THR A 106 -1.29 -3.22 12.38
C THR A 106 -0.57 -1.89 12.52
N TYR A 107 -1.28 -0.82 12.21
CA TYR A 107 -0.76 0.53 12.38
C TYR A 107 -1.85 1.47 12.84
N GLU A 108 -1.52 2.34 13.76
CA GLU A 108 -2.39 3.41 14.22
C GLU A 108 -1.60 4.69 14.43
N ASP A 109 -2.16 5.79 13.97
CA ASP A 109 -1.70 7.14 14.28
C ASP A 109 -2.91 8.08 14.41
N PRO A 110 -2.75 9.40 14.57
CA PRO A 110 -3.89 10.30 14.67
C PRO A 110 -4.80 10.35 13.42
N PHE A 111 -4.34 9.82 12.27
CA PHE A 111 -5.05 9.91 10.99
C PHE A 111 -5.62 8.59 10.51
N VAL A 112 -4.98 7.47 10.83
CA VAL A 112 -5.37 6.15 10.33
C VAL A 112 -5.33 5.09 11.43
N ALA A 113 -6.17 4.06 11.26
CA ALA A 113 -6.11 2.81 11.99
C ALA A 113 -6.31 1.67 10.98
N GLU A 114 -5.38 0.70 10.93
CA GLU A 114 -5.44 -0.33 9.90
C GLU A 114 -4.88 -1.67 10.36
N VAL A 115 -5.39 -2.71 9.72
CA VAL A 115 -4.85 -4.06 9.72
C VAL A 115 -4.35 -4.34 8.31
N ALA A 116 -3.13 -4.84 8.19
CA ALA A 116 -2.50 -5.03 6.89
C ALA A 116 -2.02 -6.46 6.67
N ARG A 117 -2.08 -6.90 5.42
CA ARG A 117 -1.34 -8.06 4.92
C ARG A 117 -0.31 -7.61 3.90
N VAL A 118 0.86 -8.19 3.99
CA VAL A 118 2.01 -7.87 3.15
C VAL A 118 2.35 -9.07 2.28
N TRP A 119 2.55 -8.79 1.01
CA TRP A 119 2.94 -9.75 -0.02
C TRP A 119 4.30 -9.35 -0.59
N ALA A 120 4.99 -10.30 -1.18
CA ALA A 120 6.20 -10.05 -1.94
C ALA A 120 6.08 -10.63 -3.34
N THR A 121 6.71 -9.97 -4.29
CA THR A 121 6.87 -10.47 -5.66
C THR A 121 8.24 -10.10 -6.19
N VAL A 122 8.71 -10.85 -7.18
CA VAL A 122 9.92 -10.54 -7.94
C VAL A 122 9.51 -10.08 -9.33
N HIS A 123 9.91 -8.88 -9.70
CA HIS A 123 9.60 -8.30 -11.00
C HIS A 123 10.60 -7.19 -11.34
N ASP A 124 11.26 -7.31 -12.49
CA ASP A 124 12.29 -6.34 -12.91
C ASP A 124 11.73 -5.12 -13.67
N GLY A 125 10.43 -5.10 -13.89
CA GLY A 125 9.79 -4.11 -14.72
C GLY A 125 9.64 -4.58 -16.18
N PRO A 126 9.28 -3.68 -17.11
CA PRO A 126 9.05 -2.26 -16.88
C PRO A 126 7.80 -1.98 -16.02
N PHE A 127 7.78 -0.80 -15.38
CA PHE A 127 6.64 -0.32 -14.61
C PHE A 127 5.93 0.80 -15.36
N THR A 128 4.59 0.82 -15.27
CA THR A 128 3.76 1.85 -15.88
C THR A 128 2.88 2.49 -14.82
N PHE A 129 2.98 3.80 -14.71
CA PHE A 129 2.14 4.58 -13.80
C PHE A 129 0.91 5.06 -14.55
N THR A 130 -0.19 4.30 -14.41
CA THR A 130 -1.42 4.51 -15.19
C THR A 130 -2.38 5.50 -14.56
N ASP A 131 -2.16 5.83 -13.31
CA ASP A 131 -2.88 6.87 -12.58
C ASP A 131 -1.90 7.93 -12.07
N ASP A 132 -2.42 8.99 -11.46
CA ASP A 132 -1.60 10.08 -10.93
C ASP A 132 -1.09 9.80 -9.50
N GLU A 133 -1.04 8.54 -9.08
CA GLU A 133 -0.67 8.17 -7.71
C GLU A 133 0.83 8.02 -7.48
N VAL A 134 1.57 7.58 -8.50
CA VAL A 134 3.02 7.38 -8.45
C VAL A 134 3.71 8.30 -9.44
N VAL A 135 4.72 9.03 -9.00
CA VAL A 135 5.47 9.97 -9.87
C VAL A 135 6.83 9.46 -10.28
N GLU A 136 7.47 8.60 -9.49
CA GLU A 136 8.73 7.94 -9.83
C GLU A 136 8.91 6.66 -9.02
N ALA A 137 9.68 5.71 -9.56
CA ALA A 137 10.05 4.49 -8.88
C ALA A 137 11.47 4.07 -9.26
N ARG A 138 12.19 3.43 -8.35
CA ARG A 138 13.52 2.88 -8.60
C ARG A 138 13.84 1.72 -7.66
N PHE A 139 14.70 0.83 -8.09
CA PHE A 139 15.26 -0.21 -7.21
C PHE A 139 16.40 0.35 -6.38
N VAL A 140 16.46 -0.06 -5.12
CA VAL A 140 17.52 0.29 -4.18
C VAL A 140 17.98 -0.95 -3.42
N THR A 141 19.25 -0.99 -3.06
CA THR A 141 19.76 -1.98 -2.11
C THR A 141 19.23 -1.67 -0.71
N LEU A 142 19.36 -2.62 0.22
CA LEU A 142 18.97 -2.36 1.62
C LEU A 142 19.82 -1.26 2.27
N GLU A 143 21.09 -1.12 1.85
CA GLU A 143 21.96 -0.04 2.31
C GLU A 143 21.48 1.32 1.79
N GLU A 144 21.22 1.41 0.49
CA GLU A 144 20.65 2.62 -0.13
C GLU A 144 19.29 2.97 0.45
N LEU A 145 18.46 1.96 0.78
CA LEU A 145 17.18 2.17 1.44
C LEU A 145 17.37 2.81 2.82
N ALA A 146 18.34 2.36 3.60
CA ALA A 146 18.64 2.94 4.91
C ALA A 146 19.02 4.42 4.80
N ASP A 147 19.85 4.77 3.80
CA ASP A 147 20.24 6.16 3.54
C ASP A 147 19.03 7.00 3.10
N LEU A 148 18.18 6.45 2.25
CA LEU A 148 16.98 7.13 1.76
C LEU A 148 15.98 7.38 2.90
N LEU A 149 15.79 6.39 3.79
CA LEU A 149 14.93 6.52 4.97
C LEU A 149 15.42 7.61 5.94
N ALA A 150 16.73 7.82 6.02
CA ALA A 150 17.32 8.88 6.83
C ALA A 150 17.18 10.27 6.19
N ALA A 151 17.13 10.35 4.86
CA ALA A 151 17.17 11.60 4.10
C ALA A 151 15.82 12.11 3.62
N GLN A 152 14.83 11.22 3.44
CA GLN A 152 13.55 11.54 2.83
C GLN A 152 12.36 11.10 3.70
N PRO A 153 11.20 11.78 3.61
CA PRO A 153 10.01 11.33 4.29
C PRO A 153 9.45 10.07 3.64
N PHE A 154 9.14 9.08 4.45
CA PHE A 154 8.49 7.82 4.04
C PHE A 154 7.11 7.70 4.66
N VAL A 155 6.23 7.01 3.95
CA VAL A 155 4.89 6.67 4.42
C VAL A 155 4.99 5.92 5.75
N PRO A 156 4.37 6.41 6.84
CA PRO A 156 4.61 5.87 8.19
C PRO A 156 4.11 4.44 8.39
N ASP A 157 2.96 4.08 7.81
CA ASP A 157 2.36 2.75 7.98
C ASP A 157 3.20 1.67 7.30
N SER A 158 3.59 1.88 6.05
CA SER A 158 4.45 0.93 5.35
C SER A 158 5.83 0.83 6.01
N ARG A 159 6.39 1.95 6.48
CA ARG A 159 7.63 1.93 7.25
C ARG A 159 7.50 1.09 8.51
N ALA A 160 6.41 1.23 9.25
CA ALA A 160 6.19 0.48 10.49
C ALA A 160 5.92 -1.00 10.25
N ILE A 161 5.15 -1.34 9.21
CA ILE A 161 4.68 -2.70 8.95
C ILE A 161 5.64 -3.45 8.03
N VAL A 162 6.09 -2.84 6.95
CA VAL A 162 6.83 -3.52 5.87
C VAL A 162 8.33 -3.57 6.15
N LEU A 163 8.93 -2.48 6.64
CA LEU A 163 10.38 -2.42 6.83
C LEU A 163 10.93 -3.56 7.69
N PRO A 164 10.29 -3.96 8.81
CA PRO A 164 10.77 -5.10 9.61
C PRO A 164 10.76 -6.44 8.85
N LEU A 165 9.98 -6.55 7.78
CA LEU A 165 9.85 -7.78 6.99
C LEU A 165 10.88 -7.88 5.85
N LEU A 166 11.65 -6.83 5.61
CA LEU A 166 12.62 -6.78 4.49
C LEU A 166 13.99 -7.39 4.81
N ARG A 167 14.18 -7.92 5.96
CA ARG A 167 15.45 -8.49 6.42
C ARG A 167 15.68 -9.91 5.89
#